data_1c1cb019682660c2b70350493ea68f45
#
_entry.id   1c1cb019682660c2b70350493ea68f45
#
_cell.length_a   1.000
_cell.length_b   1.000
_cell.length_c   1.000
_cell.angle_alpha   90.00
_cell.angle_beta   90.00
_cell.angle_gamma   90.00
#
_symmetry.space_group_name_H-M   'P 1'
#
loop_
_entity.id
_entity.type
_entity.pdbx_description
1 polymer ?
#
loop_
_entity_poly.entity_id
_entity_poly.type
_entity_poly.pdbx_seq_one_letter_code
_entity_poly.pdbx_strand_id
1 'polypeptide(L)'
;MGFLDNYEASRERLERWLATYPTGRIETRIVEFSSEKGYVLVEAKAFRNDTDLHPAGIDYAHGYVGAYQPNMKRWFVEDTVTSAIMRVQQLVMGGAERTVREVMEQIDQTPAKIANAEKDYDQWTTKFGDVP
;
A
#
# COMPACT_ATOMS: atom_id res chain seq x y z
N MET A 1 13.69 2.75 -23.59
CA MET A 1 12.56 2.68 -22.66
C MET A 1 12.95 3.27 -21.33
N GLY A 2 11.97 3.62 -20.54
CA GLY A 2 12.20 4.39 -19.34
C GLY A 2 12.61 3.57 -18.13
N PHE A 3 12.84 4.28 -17.04
CA PHE A 3 13.21 3.67 -15.75
C PHE A 3 12.13 2.75 -15.19
N LEU A 4 10.90 2.84 -15.68
CA LEU A 4 9.79 1.99 -15.23
C LEU A 4 9.83 0.57 -15.79
N ASP A 5 10.70 0.29 -16.77
CA ASP A 5 10.78 -1.03 -17.40
C ASP A 5 11.15 -2.14 -16.43
N ASN A 6 11.91 -1.81 -15.38
CA ASN A 6 12.36 -2.76 -14.38
C ASN A 6 11.42 -2.87 -13.18
N TYR A 7 10.26 -2.25 -13.25
CA TYR A 7 9.33 -2.19 -12.11
C TYR A 7 8.09 -3.01 -12.38
N GLU A 8 7.69 -3.73 -11.36
CA GLU A 8 6.56 -4.64 -11.45
C GLU A 8 5.24 -3.89 -11.37
N ALA A 9 4.37 -4.08 -12.35
CA ALA A 9 3.00 -3.59 -12.30
C ALA A 9 2.14 -4.49 -11.41
N SER A 10 0.98 -3.99 -10.98
CA SER A 10 0.09 -4.74 -10.09
C SER A 10 -0.35 -6.09 -10.70
N ARG A 11 -0.60 -6.11 -12.01
CA ARG A 11 -0.98 -7.33 -12.72
C ARG A 11 0.15 -8.36 -12.72
N GLU A 12 1.38 -7.91 -12.98
CA GLU A 12 2.55 -8.79 -12.97
C GLU A 12 2.80 -9.37 -11.59
N ARG A 13 2.62 -8.56 -10.53
CA ARG A 13 2.78 -9.04 -9.16
C ARG A 13 1.69 -10.05 -8.80
N LEU A 14 0.46 -9.82 -9.22
CA LEU A 14 -0.61 -10.79 -9.01
C LEU A 14 -0.32 -12.11 -9.72
N GLU A 15 0.12 -12.06 -10.97
CA GLU A 15 0.49 -13.26 -11.73
C GLU A 15 1.62 -14.02 -11.04
N ARG A 16 2.64 -13.32 -10.56
CA ARG A 16 3.74 -13.91 -9.81
C ARG A 16 3.26 -14.56 -8.51
N TRP A 17 2.36 -13.87 -7.80
CA TRP A 17 1.75 -14.41 -6.58
C TRP A 17 1.02 -15.73 -6.86
N LEU A 18 0.17 -15.75 -7.87
CA LEU A 18 -0.61 -16.94 -8.24
C LEU A 18 0.29 -18.09 -8.69
N ALA A 19 1.40 -17.79 -9.35
CA ALA A 19 2.37 -18.80 -9.74
C ALA A 19 3.16 -19.36 -8.54
N THR A 20 3.50 -18.50 -7.60
CA THR A 20 4.29 -18.88 -6.41
C THR A 20 3.44 -19.64 -5.40
N TYR A 21 2.21 -19.21 -5.19
CA TYR A 21 1.29 -19.79 -4.22
C TYR A 21 -0.05 -20.11 -4.87
N PRO A 22 -0.12 -21.24 -5.62
CA PRO A 22 -1.35 -21.58 -6.36
C PRO A 22 -2.59 -21.74 -5.47
N THR A 23 -2.39 -22.12 -4.21
CA THR A 23 -3.48 -22.26 -3.23
C THR A 23 -3.48 -21.11 -2.21
N GLY A 24 -2.72 -20.06 -2.49
CA GLY A 24 -2.65 -18.91 -1.58
C GLY A 24 -3.93 -18.09 -1.59
N ARG A 25 -4.12 -17.32 -0.54
CA ARG A 25 -5.23 -16.38 -0.48
C ARG A 25 -4.80 -15.07 0.14
N ILE A 26 -5.51 -14.01 -0.19
CA ILE A 26 -5.31 -12.70 0.39
C ILE A 26 -6.66 -12.24 0.93
N GLU A 27 -6.67 -11.83 2.17
CA GLU A 27 -7.85 -11.29 2.83
C GLU A 27 -7.62 -9.81 3.10
N THR A 28 -8.60 -8.98 2.75
CA THR A 28 -8.55 -7.55 3.00
C THR A 28 -9.66 -7.14 3.96
N ARG A 29 -9.37 -6.11 4.75
CA ARG A 29 -10.34 -5.57 5.69
C ARG A 29 -10.17 -4.05 5.74
N ILE A 30 -11.28 -3.34 5.71
CA ILE A 30 -11.27 -1.90 5.97
C ILE A 30 -11.22 -1.72 7.48
N VAL A 31 -10.08 -1.21 7.97
CA VAL A 31 -9.86 -1.00 9.39
C VAL A 31 -10.54 0.28 9.86
N GLU A 32 -10.44 1.31 9.05
CA GLU A 32 -11.01 2.62 9.36
C GLU A 32 -11.41 3.32 8.07
N PHE A 33 -12.55 3.96 8.10
CA PHE A 33 -13.05 4.76 6.98
C PHE A 33 -13.73 6.01 7.51
N SER A 34 -13.40 7.15 6.93
CA SER A 34 -14.07 8.41 7.23
C SER A 34 -14.43 9.11 5.92
N SER A 35 -15.73 9.11 5.59
CA SER A 35 -16.21 9.82 4.42
C SER A 35 -16.04 11.34 4.58
N GLU A 36 -16.18 11.83 5.79
CA GLU A 36 -16.03 13.25 6.09
C GLU A 36 -14.59 13.73 5.85
N LYS A 37 -13.61 12.96 6.32
CA LYS A 37 -12.19 13.30 6.15
C LYS A 37 -11.62 12.80 4.83
N GLY A 38 -12.35 11.95 4.12
CA GLY A 38 -11.85 11.34 2.89
C GLY A 38 -10.66 10.42 3.13
N TYR A 39 -10.73 9.57 4.14
CA TYR A 39 -9.63 8.74 4.59
C TYR A 39 -10.08 7.29 4.70
N VAL A 40 -9.18 6.36 4.32
CA VAL A 40 -9.41 4.92 4.48
C VAL A 40 -8.11 4.24 4.88
N LEU A 41 -8.20 3.29 5.81
CA LEU A 41 -7.10 2.42 6.18
C LEU A 41 -7.51 0.98 5.88
N VAL A 42 -6.70 0.29 5.09
CA VAL A 42 -6.97 -1.08 4.66
C VAL A 42 -5.86 -2.00 5.16
N GLU A 43 -6.25 -3.13 5.73
CA GLU A 43 -5.35 -4.20 6.11
C GLU A 43 -5.43 -5.31 5.08
N ALA A 44 -4.28 -5.87 4.70
CA ALA A 44 -4.21 -7.06 3.86
C ALA A 44 -3.40 -8.13 4.56
N LYS A 45 -3.95 -9.35 4.58
CA LYS A 45 -3.30 -10.55 5.11
C LYS A 45 -3.08 -11.52 3.97
N ALA A 46 -1.86 -12.04 3.86
CA ALA A 46 -1.52 -12.99 2.82
C ALA A 46 -1.20 -14.34 3.43
N PHE A 47 -1.82 -15.38 2.88
CA PHE A 47 -1.64 -16.77 3.28
C PHE A 47 -1.04 -17.54 2.12
N ARG A 48 0.02 -18.29 2.38
CA ARG A 48 0.67 -19.09 1.34
C ARG A 48 -0.19 -20.25 0.86
N ASN A 49 -1.04 -20.78 1.73
CA ASN A 49 -1.97 -21.86 1.42
C ASN A 49 -3.36 -21.51 1.94
N ASP A 50 -4.38 -22.04 1.27
CA ASP A 50 -5.78 -21.79 1.62
C ASP A 50 -6.17 -22.38 2.98
N THR A 51 -5.41 -23.38 3.46
CA THR A 51 -5.65 -24.03 4.74
C THR A 51 -4.88 -23.41 5.89
N ASP A 52 -4.02 -22.44 5.63
CA ASP A 52 -3.24 -21.79 6.68
C ASP A 52 -4.14 -20.99 7.61
N LEU A 53 -3.97 -21.19 8.91
CA LEU A 53 -4.73 -20.48 9.94
C LEU A 53 -4.12 -19.11 10.24
N HIS A 54 -2.82 -18.99 10.04
CA HIS A 54 -2.10 -17.74 10.33
C HIS A 54 -1.51 -17.17 9.06
N PRO A 55 -1.59 -15.85 8.87
CA PRO A 55 -1.04 -15.25 7.67
C PRO A 55 0.49 -15.33 7.67
N ALA A 56 1.06 -15.45 6.48
CA ALA A 56 2.51 -15.34 6.27
C ALA A 56 2.99 -13.90 6.38
N GLY A 57 2.10 -12.94 6.15
CA GLY A 57 2.39 -11.53 6.32
C GLY A 57 1.13 -10.69 6.41
N ILE A 58 1.26 -9.53 7.04
CA ILE A 58 0.20 -8.54 7.18
C ILE A 58 0.79 -7.20 6.82
N ASP A 59 0.11 -6.43 5.99
CA ASP A 59 0.54 -5.08 5.65
C ASP A 59 -0.69 -4.17 5.55
N TYR A 60 -0.44 -2.90 5.50
CA TYR A 60 -1.48 -1.87 5.53
C TYR A 60 -1.22 -0.86 4.43
N ALA A 61 -2.31 -0.27 3.94
CA ALA A 61 -2.24 0.90 3.10
C ALA A 61 -3.29 1.90 3.57
N HIS A 62 -2.97 3.17 3.48
CA HIS A 62 -3.96 4.20 3.73
C HIS A 62 -4.16 5.03 2.47
N GLY A 63 -5.39 5.50 2.28
CA GLY A 63 -5.74 6.37 1.18
C GLY A 63 -6.35 7.66 1.70
N TYR A 64 -6.05 8.74 1.01
CA TYR A 64 -6.59 10.04 1.32
C TYR A 64 -7.09 10.69 0.04
N VAL A 65 -8.38 11.01 0.00
CA VAL A 65 -9.02 11.50 -1.22
C VAL A 65 -8.35 12.77 -1.77
N GLY A 66 -7.83 13.62 -0.88
CA GLY A 66 -7.16 14.84 -1.26
C GLY A 66 -5.84 14.65 -2.00
N ALA A 67 -5.25 13.45 -1.92
CA ALA A 67 -4.01 13.12 -2.62
C ALA A 67 -4.25 12.75 -4.09
N TYR A 68 -5.50 12.62 -4.52
CA TYR A 68 -5.85 12.13 -5.85
C TYR A 68 -6.22 13.28 -6.77
N GLN A 69 -5.94 13.10 -8.06
CA GLN A 69 -6.45 13.98 -9.11
C GLN A 69 -7.98 13.99 -9.08
N PRO A 70 -8.63 15.11 -9.45
CA PRO A 70 -10.10 15.20 -9.36
C PRO A 70 -10.85 14.08 -10.07
N ASN A 71 -10.35 13.60 -11.20
CA ASN A 71 -10.97 12.51 -11.96
C ASN A 71 -10.73 11.13 -11.35
N MET A 72 -9.83 11.02 -10.37
CA MET A 72 -9.47 9.76 -9.71
C MET A 72 -9.98 9.65 -8.28
N LYS A 73 -10.54 10.72 -7.74
CA LYS A 73 -10.98 10.76 -6.33
C LYS A 73 -12.01 9.69 -6.00
N ARG A 74 -12.89 9.37 -6.92
CA ARG A 74 -13.92 8.35 -6.73
C ARG A 74 -13.36 6.95 -6.52
N TRP A 75 -12.10 6.72 -6.91
CA TRP A 75 -11.47 5.42 -6.85
C TRP A 75 -10.51 5.27 -5.66
N PHE A 76 -10.50 6.21 -4.72
CA PHE A 76 -9.46 6.21 -3.67
C PHE A 76 -9.54 4.98 -2.76
N VAL A 77 -10.74 4.46 -2.48
CA VAL A 77 -10.90 3.26 -1.66
C VAL A 77 -10.39 2.04 -2.41
N GLU A 78 -10.83 1.85 -3.65
CA GLU A 78 -10.43 0.71 -4.47
C GLU A 78 -8.92 0.71 -4.71
N ASP A 79 -8.35 1.86 -4.99
CA ASP A 79 -6.91 2.00 -5.17
C ASP A 79 -6.14 1.67 -3.89
N THR A 80 -6.66 2.07 -2.73
CA THR A 80 -6.04 1.76 -1.44
C THR A 80 -6.09 0.27 -1.15
N VAL A 81 -7.19 -0.41 -1.48
CA VAL A 81 -7.28 -1.87 -1.35
C VAL A 81 -6.23 -2.54 -2.22
N THR A 82 -6.11 -2.13 -3.48
CA THR A 82 -5.10 -2.65 -4.39
C THR A 82 -3.69 -2.43 -3.84
N SER A 83 -3.43 -1.25 -3.30
CA SER A 83 -2.14 -0.94 -2.69
C SER A 83 -1.82 -1.85 -1.50
N ALA A 84 -2.79 -2.11 -0.64
CA ALA A 84 -2.60 -3.01 0.50
C ALA A 84 -2.27 -4.42 0.04
N ILE A 85 -2.97 -4.91 -0.98
CA ILE A 85 -2.72 -6.24 -1.56
C ILE A 85 -1.31 -6.31 -2.12
N MET A 86 -0.90 -5.31 -2.88
CA MET A 86 0.43 -5.28 -3.48
C MET A 86 1.53 -5.21 -2.44
N ARG A 87 1.33 -4.46 -1.37
CA ARG A 87 2.30 -4.36 -0.28
C ARG A 87 2.48 -5.69 0.44
N VAL A 88 1.39 -6.38 0.76
CA VAL A 88 1.48 -7.66 1.48
C VAL A 88 2.07 -8.76 0.58
N GLN A 89 1.79 -8.74 -0.71
CA GLN A 89 2.42 -9.67 -1.66
C GLN A 89 3.94 -9.47 -1.68
N GLN A 90 4.39 -8.25 -1.76
CA GLN A 90 5.82 -7.93 -1.73
C GLN A 90 6.46 -8.35 -0.42
N LEU A 91 5.79 -8.13 0.69
CA LEU A 91 6.28 -8.50 2.01
C LEU A 91 6.52 -10.02 2.11
N VAL A 92 5.58 -10.81 1.60
CA VAL A 92 5.62 -12.28 1.71
C VAL A 92 6.54 -12.91 0.68
N MET A 93 6.47 -12.47 -0.58
CA MET A 93 7.29 -13.03 -1.66
C MET A 93 8.72 -12.49 -1.66
N GLY A 94 8.87 -11.22 -1.35
CA GLY A 94 10.18 -10.56 -1.44
C GLY A 94 10.79 -10.62 -2.83
N GLY A 95 12.01 -10.15 -2.96
CA GLY A 95 12.84 -10.34 -4.15
C GLY A 95 12.31 -9.74 -5.45
N ALA A 96 11.23 -8.99 -5.40
CA ALA A 96 10.61 -8.44 -6.60
C ALA A 96 11.11 -7.03 -6.88
N GLU A 97 10.94 -6.61 -8.13
CA GLU A 97 11.11 -5.23 -8.52
C GLU A 97 10.08 -4.35 -7.81
N ARG A 98 10.41 -3.10 -7.63
CA ARG A 98 9.47 -2.12 -7.04
C ARG A 98 8.32 -1.87 -8.01
N THR A 99 7.15 -1.56 -7.45
CA THR A 99 6.04 -1.13 -8.28
C THR A 99 6.29 0.25 -8.85
N VAL A 100 5.59 0.57 -9.92
CA VAL A 100 5.62 1.91 -10.53
C VAL A 100 5.29 2.98 -9.47
N ARG A 101 4.28 2.72 -8.63
CA ARG A 101 3.89 3.66 -7.58
C ARG A 101 4.98 3.90 -6.56
N GLU A 102 5.63 2.83 -6.08
CA GLU A 102 6.73 2.94 -5.12
C GLU A 102 7.87 3.79 -5.66
N VAL A 103 8.17 3.62 -6.95
CA VAL A 103 9.21 4.40 -7.62
C VAL A 103 8.81 5.87 -7.73
N MET A 104 7.58 6.14 -8.10
CA MET A 104 7.09 7.51 -8.20
C MET A 104 7.11 8.23 -6.85
N GLU A 105 6.75 7.55 -5.79
CA GLU A 105 6.83 8.08 -4.44
C GLU A 105 8.28 8.43 -4.07
N GLN A 106 9.24 7.60 -4.45
CA GLN A 106 10.66 7.88 -4.20
C GLN A 106 11.19 9.05 -5.01
N ILE A 107 10.78 9.16 -6.27
CA ILE A 107 11.20 10.27 -7.13
C ILE A 107 10.74 11.61 -6.55
N ASP A 108 9.57 11.62 -5.93
CA ASP A 108 9.03 12.82 -5.30
C ASP A 108 9.69 13.16 -3.96
N GLN A 109 10.52 12.31 -3.41
CA GLN A 109 11.20 12.55 -2.15
C GLN A 109 12.45 13.41 -2.37
N THR A 110 12.24 14.71 -2.55
CA THR A 110 13.31 15.68 -2.54
C THR A 110 13.71 16.01 -1.09
N PRO A 111 14.90 16.55 -0.83
CA PRO A 111 15.29 16.96 0.51
C PRO A 111 14.27 17.89 1.18
N ALA A 112 13.67 18.81 0.41
CA ALA A 112 12.64 19.71 0.93
C ALA A 112 11.37 18.97 1.34
N LYS A 113 10.95 17.98 0.54
CA LYS A 113 9.77 17.16 0.86
C LYS A 113 10.02 16.29 2.07
N ILE A 114 11.21 15.73 2.20
CA ILE A 114 11.58 14.92 3.36
C ILE A 114 11.52 15.78 4.62
N ALA A 115 12.08 16.98 4.58
CA ALA A 115 12.04 17.91 5.72
C ALA A 115 10.61 18.28 6.10
N ASN A 116 9.74 18.51 5.11
CA ASN A 116 8.33 18.80 5.35
C ASN A 116 7.59 17.59 5.93
N ALA A 117 7.89 16.40 5.45
CA ALA A 117 7.31 15.17 5.98
C ALA A 117 7.71 14.94 7.43
N GLU A 118 8.95 15.24 7.79
CA GLU A 118 9.42 15.17 9.17
C GLU A 118 8.68 16.18 10.06
N LYS A 119 8.48 17.40 9.58
CA LYS A 119 7.71 18.40 10.29
C LYS A 119 6.26 17.98 10.51
N ASP A 120 5.65 17.42 9.47
CA ASP A 120 4.28 16.93 9.54
C ASP A 120 4.16 15.78 10.54
N TYR A 121 5.14 14.89 10.55
CA TYR A 121 5.21 13.80 11.53
C TYR A 121 5.37 14.34 12.94
N ASP A 122 6.24 15.32 13.15
CA ASP A 122 6.44 15.94 14.47
C ASP A 122 5.16 16.64 14.95
N GLN A 123 4.47 17.33 14.05
CA GLN A 123 3.19 17.96 14.37
C GLN A 123 2.13 16.92 14.73
N TRP A 124 2.08 15.84 13.97
CA TRP A 124 1.17 14.74 14.23
C TRP A 124 1.46 14.11 15.59
N THR A 125 2.74 13.85 15.88
CA THR A 125 3.20 13.26 17.14
C THR A 125 2.87 14.17 18.32
N THR A 126 3.03 15.48 18.18
CA THR A 126 2.68 16.44 19.21
C THR A 126 1.17 16.46 19.47
N LYS A 127 0.38 16.32 18.41
CA LYS A 127 -1.08 16.43 18.49
C LYS A 127 -1.73 15.14 18.95
N PHE A 128 -1.15 13.98 18.58
CA PHE A 128 -1.72 12.65 18.84
C PHE A 128 -0.73 11.71 19.53
N GLY A 129 0.44 12.22 19.90
CA GLY A 129 1.64 11.45 20.12
C GLY A 129 1.63 10.49 21.29
N ASP A 130 0.81 10.68 22.27
CA ASP A 130 0.74 9.78 23.42
C ASP A 130 -0.44 8.81 23.30
N VAL A 131 -0.85 8.55 22.07
CA VAL A 131 -1.84 7.51 21.82
C VAL A 131 -1.17 6.18 22.07
N PRO A 132 -1.60 5.43 23.10
CA PRO A 132 -0.99 4.16 23.45
C PRO A 132 -1.21 3.11 22.37
#